data_b661ecec8cca67e093c8e19d1e4d7766
#
_entry.id   b661ecec8cca67e093c8e19d1e4d7766
#
_cell.length_a   1.000
_cell.length_b   1.000
_cell.length_c   1.000
_cell.angle_alpha   90.00
_cell.angle_beta   90.00
_cell.angle_gamma   90.00
#
_symmetry.space_group_name_H-M   'P 1'
#
loop_
_entity.id
_entity.type
_entity.pdbx_description
1 polymer ?
#
loop_
_entity_poly.entity_id
_entity_poly.type
_entity_poly.pdbx_seq_one_letter_code
_entity_poly.pdbx_strand_id
1 'polypeptide(L)'
;MLSILDVKKKLPQEFVTELYEQYTPLTVDKILSGMLGNRYTTLRVNTLMCNIRDLMNYLKQNNIKFERVGWYNDALIIKNANEKQIQKLDIYDKGYLYLQSLSSMIPPIVLNPKPGEKVLDLTAAPRKQNNSNGINDE
;
A
#
# COMPACT_ATOMS: atom_id res chain seq x y z
N MET A 1 1.24 -17.15 18.80
CA MET A 1 1.66 -17.21 17.39
C MET A 1 0.49 -17.79 16.60
N LEU A 2 -0.04 -17.05 15.62
CA LEU A 2 -1.16 -17.57 14.80
C LEU A 2 -0.63 -18.72 13.93
N SER A 3 -1.40 -19.80 13.85
CA SER A 3 -1.08 -20.99 13.06
C SER A 3 -1.90 -21.03 11.75
N ILE A 4 -1.52 -21.90 10.82
CA ILE A 4 -2.29 -22.15 9.59
C ILE A 4 -3.73 -22.56 9.93
N LEU A 5 -3.92 -23.31 11.03
CA LEU A 5 -5.26 -23.71 11.50
C LEU A 5 -6.10 -22.51 11.93
N ASP A 6 -5.49 -21.49 12.53
CA ASP A 6 -6.20 -20.27 12.92
C ASP A 6 -6.62 -19.45 11.70
N VAL A 7 -5.81 -19.46 10.63
CA VAL A 7 -6.18 -18.84 9.35
C VAL A 7 -7.37 -19.58 8.73
N LYS A 8 -7.32 -20.91 8.64
CA LYS A 8 -8.41 -21.73 8.09
C LYS A 8 -9.75 -21.46 8.79
N LYS A 9 -9.73 -21.29 10.12
CA LYS A 9 -10.93 -20.99 10.90
C LYS A 9 -11.52 -19.59 10.65
N LYS A 10 -10.69 -18.65 10.22
CA LYS A 10 -11.11 -17.26 9.95
C LYS A 10 -11.57 -17.04 8.52
N LEU A 11 -11.26 -17.95 7.61
CA LEU A 11 -11.64 -17.88 6.21
C LEU A 11 -12.99 -18.56 5.97
N PRO A 12 -13.79 -18.10 4.99
CA PRO A 12 -14.97 -18.83 4.55
C PRO A 12 -14.61 -20.27 4.17
N GLN A 13 -15.42 -21.24 4.62
CA GLN A 13 -15.12 -22.65 4.39
C GLN A 13 -15.11 -23.01 2.89
N GLU A 14 -16.00 -22.40 2.12
CA GLU A 14 -16.09 -22.55 0.67
C GLU A 14 -14.77 -22.14 -0.01
N PHE A 15 -14.20 -21.01 0.39
CA PHE A 15 -12.91 -20.55 -0.14
C PHE A 15 -11.77 -21.53 0.17
N VAL A 16 -11.74 -22.09 1.38
CA VAL A 16 -10.74 -23.10 1.77
C VAL A 16 -10.90 -24.36 0.91
N THR A 17 -12.14 -24.81 0.68
CA THR A 17 -12.45 -25.98 -0.16
C THR A 17 -11.98 -25.75 -1.60
N GLU A 18 -12.32 -24.60 -2.20
CA GLU A 18 -11.85 -24.22 -3.55
C GLU A 18 -10.33 -24.22 -3.68
N LEU A 19 -9.61 -23.74 -2.66
CA LEU A 19 -8.14 -23.78 -2.68
C LEU A 19 -7.61 -25.21 -2.79
N TYR A 20 -8.21 -26.17 -2.05
CA TYR A 20 -7.79 -27.57 -2.11
C TYR A 20 -8.25 -28.30 -3.38
N GLU A 21 -9.28 -27.82 -4.06
CA GLU A 21 -9.70 -28.33 -5.37
C GLU A 21 -8.76 -27.85 -6.50
N GLN A 22 -8.27 -26.59 -6.40
CA GLN A 22 -7.45 -25.99 -7.43
C GLN A 22 -5.95 -26.24 -7.27
N TYR A 23 -5.47 -26.45 -6.04
CA TYR A 23 -4.05 -26.55 -5.72
C TYR A 23 -3.72 -27.78 -4.88
N THR A 24 -2.47 -28.23 -4.97
CA THR A 24 -1.97 -29.31 -4.10
C THR A 24 -1.97 -28.86 -2.63
N PRO A 25 -2.12 -29.80 -1.67
CA PRO A 25 -2.11 -29.47 -0.24
C PRO A 25 -0.86 -28.65 0.20
N LEU A 26 0.31 -28.97 -0.36
CA LEU A 26 1.54 -28.24 -0.07
C LEU A 26 1.48 -26.78 -0.56
N THR A 27 0.86 -26.55 -1.71
CA THR A 27 0.66 -25.19 -2.25
C THR A 27 -0.34 -24.42 -1.41
N VAL A 28 -1.43 -25.05 -0.97
CA VAL A 28 -2.42 -24.43 -0.08
C VAL A 28 -1.79 -24.04 1.24
N ASP A 29 -0.95 -24.88 1.83
CA ASP A 29 -0.24 -24.54 3.08
C ASP A 29 0.71 -23.36 2.90
N LYS A 30 1.38 -23.24 1.76
CA LYS A 30 2.20 -22.05 1.42
C LYS A 30 1.36 -20.78 1.28
N ILE A 31 0.20 -20.85 0.62
CA ILE A 31 -0.73 -19.72 0.48
C ILE A 31 -1.23 -19.28 1.87
N LEU A 32 -1.70 -20.20 2.69
CA LEU A 32 -2.18 -19.90 4.03
C LEU A 32 -1.08 -19.38 4.97
N SER A 33 0.13 -19.91 4.85
CA SER A 33 1.30 -19.40 5.58
C SER A 33 1.65 -17.97 5.16
N GLY A 34 1.52 -17.65 3.87
CA GLY A 34 1.69 -16.28 3.35
C GLY A 34 0.69 -15.29 3.94
N MET A 35 -0.53 -15.73 4.27
CA MET A 35 -1.55 -14.91 4.93
C MET A 35 -1.23 -14.60 6.40
N LEU A 36 -0.34 -15.37 7.04
CA LEU A 36 0.16 -15.10 8.40
C LEU A 36 1.26 -14.03 8.43
N GLY A 37 1.88 -13.76 7.28
CA GLY A 37 2.97 -12.81 7.18
C GLY A 37 2.53 -11.38 7.50
N ASN A 38 3.36 -10.65 8.23
CA ASN A 38 3.17 -9.22 8.43
C ASN A 38 3.41 -8.49 7.10
N ARG A 39 2.37 -7.85 6.60
CA ARG A 39 2.50 -6.99 5.43
C ARG A 39 3.12 -5.66 5.87
N TYR A 40 4.22 -5.29 5.25
CA TYR A 40 4.81 -3.98 5.45
C TYR A 40 3.87 -2.88 4.93
N THR A 41 3.81 -1.78 5.66
CA THR A 41 3.18 -0.55 5.18
C THR A 41 4.06 0.05 4.10
N THR A 42 3.46 0.40 2.98
CA THR A 42 4.16 1.07 1.88
C THR A 42 3.48 2.40 1.58
N LEU A 43 4.27 3.38 1.19
CA LEU A 43 3.78 4.71 0.87
C LEU A 43 4.52 5.30 -0.32
N ARG A 44 3.89 6.27 -0.96
CA ARG A 44 4.45 7.11 -2.01
C ARG A 44 4.41 8.56 -1.57
N VAL A 45 5.49 9.31 -1.82
CA VAL A 45 5.51 10.75 -1.60
C VAL A 45 4.60 11.45 -2.63
N ASN A 46 3.91 12.49 -2.18
CA ASN A 46 3.22 13.42 -3.07
C ASN A 46 4.21 14.48 -3.54
N THR A 47 4.77 14.30 -4.73
CA THR A 47 5.80 15.19 -5.29
C THR A 47 5.30 16.60 -5.59
N LEU A 48 3.97 16.81 -5.61
CA LEU A 48 3.37 18.13 -5.73
C LEU A 48 3.45 18.93 -4.43
N MET A 49 3.56 18.26 -3.28
CA MET A 49 3.50 18.87 -1.96
C MET A 49 4.85 18.86 -1.24
N CYS A 50 5.66 17.83 -1.42
CA CYS A 50 6.99 17.75 -0.82
C CYS A 50 7.92 16.83 -1.63
N ASN A 51 9.21 16.91 -1.36
CA ASN A 51 10.17 15.99 -1.95
C ASN A 51 10.46 14.79 -1.03
N ILE A 52 10.98 13.72 -1.62
CA ILE A 52 11.27 12.46 -0.89
C ILE A 52 12.30 12.67 0.23
N ARG A 53 13.23 13.61 0.10
CA ARG A 53 14.27 13.88 1.12
C ARG A 53 13.65 14.46 2.38
N ASP A 54 12.74 15.43 2.22
CA ASP A 54 12.05 16.07 3.34
C ASP A 54 11.14 15.07 4.05
N LEU A 55 10.43 14.23 3.30
CA LEU A 55 9.65 13.15 3.86
C LEU A 55 10.52 12.16 4.66
N MET A 56 11.66 11.73 4.10
CA MET A 56 12.60 10.85 4.81
C MET A 56 13.14 11.48 6.10
N ASN A 57 13.47 12.77 6.07
CA ASN A 57 13.93 13.50 7.26
C ASN A 57 12.85 13.56 8.33
N TYR A 58 11.62 13.87 7.94
CA TYR A 58 10.47 13.87 8.85
C TYR A 58 10.24 12.50 9.49
N LEU A 59 10.26 11.42 8.69
CA LEU A 59 10.09 10.05 9.21
C LEU A 59 11.20 9.69 10.21
N LYS A 60 12.46 10.06 9.92
CA LYS A 60 13.59 9.86 10.86
C LYS A 60 13.38 10.60 12.17
N GLN A 61 12.95 11.86 12.13
CA GLN A 61 12.67 12.67 13.33
C GLN A 61 11.56 12.06 14.19
N ASN A 62 10.62 11.34 13.58
CA ASN A 62 9.53 10.63 14.26
C ASN A 62 9.88 9.16 14.58
N ASN A 63 11.16 8.77 14.52
CA ASN A 63 11.64 7.40 14.79
C ASN A 63 11.00 6.32 13.90
N ILE A 64 10.57 6.68 12.70
CA ILE A 64 10.01 5.75 11.73
C ILE A 64 11.12 5.21 10.84
N LYS A 65 11.31 3.89 10.89
CA LYS A 65 12.30 3.19 10.06
C LYS A 65 11.69 2.84 8.71
N PHE A 66 12.44 3.10 7.67
CA PHE A 66 12.01 2.84 6.29
C PHE A 66 13.15 2.30 5.43
N GLU A 67 12.77 1.72 4.31
CA GLU A 67 13.65 1.25 3.26
C GLU A 67 13.20 1.87 1.93
N ARG A 68 14.16 2.21 1.05
CA ARG A 68 13.86 2.75 -0.28
C ARG A 68 13.53 1.61 -1.24
N VAL A 69 12.63 1.89 -2.18
CA VAL A 69 12.28 0.97 -3.26
C VAL A 69 13.25 1.20 -4.43
N GLY A 70 14.00 0.17 -4.82
CA GLY A 70 15.08 0.30 -5.82
C GLY A 70 14.62 0.71 -7.22
N TRP A 71 13.38 0.39 -7.60
CA TRP A 71 12.80 0.68 -8.91
C TRP A 71 11.90 1.92 -8.94
N TYR A 72 11.60 2.53 -7.77
CA TYR A 72 10.78 3.74 -7.69
C TYR A 72 11.24 4.66 -6.57
N ASN A 73 11.84 5.80 -6.95
CA ASN A 73 12.48 6.71 -6.01
C ASN A 73 11.53 7.40 -5.03
N ASP A 74 10.26 7.53 -5.39
CA ASP A 74 9.24 8.23 -4.60
C ASP A 74 8.48 7.30 -3.66
N ALA A 75 8.85 6.01 -3.56
CA ALA A 75 8.24 5.03 -2.70
C ALA A 75 9.13 4.62 -1.54
N LEU A 76 8.50 4.36 -0.39
CA LEU A 76 9.15 3.86 0.82
C LEU A 76 8.40 2.66 1.38
N ILE A 77 9.16 1.72 1.97
CA ILE A 77 8.65 0.58 2.74
C ILE A 77 8.88 0.89 4.22
N ILE A 78 7.83 0.97 4.99
CA ILE A 78 7.89 1.27 6.42
C ILE A 78 8.10 -0.04 7.20
N LYS A 79 9.10 -0.06 8.07
CA LYS A 79 9.53 -1.28 8.79
C LYS A 79 8.96 -1.43 10.19
N ASN A 80 8.67 -0.32 10.88
CA ASN A 80 8.31 -0.33 12.30
C ASN A 80 7.01 0.42 12.63
N ALA A 81 6.21 0.74 11.62
CA ALA A 81 4.91 1.36 11.80
C ALA A 81 3.87 0.76 10.84
N ASN A 82 2.63 0.70 11.27
CA ASN A 82 1.49 0.27 10.45
C ASN A 82 0.76 1.47 9.82
N GLU A 83 -0.19 1.20 8.93
CA GLU A 83 -0.96 2.23 8.22
C GLU A 83 -1.66 3.19 9.19
N LYS A 84 -2.27 2.67 10.27
CA LYS A 84 -2.96 3.49 11.27
C LYS A 84 -2.03 4.46 12.00
N GLN A 85 -0.77 4.06 12.22
CA GLN A 85 0.23 4.92 12.84
C GLN A 85 0.70 6.00 11.88
N ILE A 86 0.88 5.69 10.59
CA ILE A 86 1.21 6.68 9.56
C ILE A 86 0.06 7.67 9.35
N GLN A 87 -1.20 7.21 9.37
CA GLN A 87 -2.38 8.07 9.25
C GLN A 87 -2.54 9.09 10.39
N LYS A 88 -1.92 8.86 11.54
CA LYS A 88 -1.93 9.80 12.66
C LYS A 88 -0.89 10.92 12.54
N LEU A 89 0.01 10.84 11.58
CA LEU A 89 1.00 11.87 11.34
C LEU A 89 0.35 13.07 10.63
N ASP A 90 0.72 14.28 11.03
CA ASP A 90 0.21 15.52 10.44
C ASP A 90 0.50 15.66 8.95
N ILE A 91 1.60 15.07 8.48
CA ILE A 91 1.95 15.02 7.06
C ILE A 91 0.99 14.17 6.22
N TYR A 92 0.29 13.21 6.83
CA TYR A 92 -0.74 12.43 6.15
C TYR A 92 -1.96 13.31 5.85
N ASP A 93 -2.46 14.03 6.85
CA ASP A 93 -3.61 14.93 6.70
C ASP A 93 -3.29 16.10 5.75
N LYS A 94 -2.04 16.55 5.71
CA LYS A 94 -1.56 17.56 4.77
C LYS A 94 -1.37 17.04 3.34
N GLY A 95 -1.55 15.75 3.10
CA GLY A 95 -1.45 15.14 1.78
C GLY A 95 -0.02 15.03 1.23
N TYR A 96 1.01 14.99 2.09
CA TYR A 96 2.41 14.86 1.67
C TYR A 96 2.79 13.46 1.22
N LEU A 97 1.98 12.47 1.58
CA LEU A 97 2.18 11.07 1.21
C LEU A 97 0.84 10.37 0.94
N TYR A 98 0.93 9.28 0.18
CA TYR A 98 -0.17 8.34 -0.04
C TYR A 98 0.23 6.96 0.46
N LEU A 99 -0.65 6.33 1.26
CA LEU A 99 -0.54 4.92 1.57
C LEU A 99 -1.01 4.13 0.35
N GLN A 100 -0.09 3.41 -0.28
CA GLN A 100 -0.33 2.71 -1.53
C GLN A 100 0.52 1.44 -1.60
N SER A 101 -0.03 0.34 -2.13
CA SER A 101 0.75 -0.87 -2.36
C SER A 101 1.77 -0.64 -3.49
N LEU A 102 2.93 -1.30 -3.40
CA LEU A 102 3.95 -1.18 -4.44
C LEU A 102 3.44 -1.61 -5.83
N SER A 103 2.62 -2.67 -5.88
CA SER A 103 2.01 -3.13 -7.12
C SER A 103 1.09 -2.08 -7.76
N SER A 104 0.35 -1.32 -6.94
CA SER A 104 -0.52 -0.24 -7.43
C SER A 104 0.25 0.99 -7.95
N MET A 105 1.54 1.08 -7.66
CA MET A 105 2.40 2.16 -8.20
C MET A 105 2.91 1.86 -9.61
N ILE A 106 2.89 0.60 -10.05
CA ILE A 106 3.45 0.17 -11.33
C ILE A 106 2.69 0.71 -12.55
N PRO A 107 1.33 0.65 -12.61
CA PRO A 107 0.61 1.07 -13.81
C PRO A 107 0.90 2.51 -14.28
N PRO A 108 0.90 3.53 -13.41
CA PRO A 108 1.22 4.89 -13.83
C PRO A 108 2.67 5.04 -14.32
N ILE A 109 3.61 4.27 -13.74
CA ILE A 109 5.02 4.30 -14.15
C ILE A 109 5.19 3.70 -15.54
N VAL A 110 4.54 2.57 -15.81
CA VAL A 110 4.58 1.90 -17.13
C VAL A 110 3.88 2.74 -18.19
N LEU A 111 2.72 3.33 -17.85
CA LEU A 111 1.97 4.21 -18.75
C LEU A 111 2.78 5.46 -19.09
N ASN A 112 3.49 6.03 -18.12
CA ASN A 112 4.36 7.19 -18.28
C ASN A 112 3.73 8.33 -19.09
N PRO A 113 2.57 8.86 -18.67
CA PRO A 113 1.84 9.88 -19.43
C PRO A 113 2.67 11.14 -19.58
N LYS A 114 2.58 11.78 -20.74
CA LYS A 114 3.28 13.03 -21.04
C LYS A 114 2.37 14.23 -20.82
N PRO A 115 2.93 15.41 -20.52
CA PRO A 115 2.14 16.63 -20.44
C PRO A 115 1.27 16.85 -21.67
N GLY A 116 -0.02 17.12 -21.47
CA GLY A 116 -1.00 17.31 -22.54
C GLY A 116 -1.70 16.03 -23.03
N GLU A 117 -1.27 14.85 -22.58
CA GLU A 117 -2.00 13.60 -22.86
C GLU A 117 -3.22 13.45 -21.94
N LYS A 118 -4.32 12.95 -22.54
CA LYS A 118 -5.53 12.60 -21.78
C LYS A 118 -5.48 11.12 -21.42
N VAL A 119 -5.60 10.82 -20.12
CA VAL A 119 -5.61 9.45 -19.61
C VAL A 119 -6.98 9.14 -19.02
N LEU A 120 -7.58 8.01 -19.44
CA LEU A 120 -8.82 7.49 -18.89
C LEU A 120 -8.52 6.25 -18.05
N ASP A 121 -8.89 6.31 -16.77
CA ASP A 121 -8.90 5.14 -15.90
C ASP A 121 -10.31 4.54 -15.86
N LEU A 122 -10.49 3.42 -16.57
CA LEU A 122 -11.77 2.70 -16.64
C LEU A 122 -12.17 2.01 -15.32
N THR A 123 -11.23 1.88 -14.39
CA THR A 123 -11.42 1.22 -13.11
C THR A 123 -11.26 2.16 -11.92
N ALA A 124 -11.27 3.46 -12.17
CA ALA A 124 -11.19 4.46 -11.13
C ALA A 124 -12.29 4.25 -10.10
N ALA A 125 -11.91 3.87 -8.88
CA ALA A 125 -12.85 3.80 -7.77
C ALA A 125 -12.92 5.16 -7.08
N PRO A 126 -14.13 5.59 -6.62
CA PRO A 126 -14.23 6.81 -5.85
C PRO A 126 -13.34 6.68 -4.61
N ARG A 127 -12.32 7.52 -4.52
CA ARG A 127 -11.54 7.64 -3.30
C ARG A 127 -12.49 8.14 -2.23
N LYS A 128 -12.60 7.42 -1.11
CA LYS A 128 -13.17 8.02 0.10
C LYS A 128 -12.23 9.16 0.48
N GLN A 129 -12.54 10.34 -0.03
CA GLN A 129 -11.98 11.56 0.51
C GLN A 129 -12.58 11.70 1.90
N ASN A 130 -11.79 11.50 2.94
CA ASN A 130 -12.05 12.17 4.20
C ASN A 130 -11.79 13.66 3.95
N ASN A 131 -12.73 14.28 3.23
CA ASN A 131 -12.69 15.70 2.95
C ASN A 131 -13.26 16.45 4.12
N SER A 132 -12.38 17.08 4.82
CA SER A 132 -12.70 18.33 5.48
C SER A 132 -12.24 19.56 4.69
N ASN A 133 -11.84 19.48 3.43
CA ASN A 133 -11.67 20.68 2.58
C ASN A 133 -11.64 20.28 1.11
N GLY A 134 -12.61 20.75 0.36
CA GLY A 134 -12.71 20.52 -1.05
C GLY A 134 -11.57 21.12 -1.85
N ILE A 135 -10.92 20.29 -2.63
CA ILE A 135 -10.21 20.70 -3.85
C ILE A 135 -10.74 19.75 -4.92
N ASN A 136 -11.52 20.32 -5.82
CA ASN A 136 -11.92 19.68 -7.07
C ASN A 136 -10.69 19.63 -7.96
N ASP A 137 -10.21 18.44 -8.28
CA ASP A 137 -9.34 18.24 -9.43
C ASP A 137 -10.26 18.01 -10.65
N GLU A 138 -10.34 19.02 -11.53
CA GLU A 138 -10.82 18.89 -12.90
C GLU A 138 -9.79 18.18 -13.78
#